data_b6e33633163ab78671ff33d01ed1510b
#
_entry.id   b6e33633163ab78671ff33d01ed1510b
#
_cell.length_a   1.000
_cell.length_b   1.000
_cell.length_c   1.000
_cell.angle_alpha   90.00
_cell.angle_beta   90.00
_cell.angle_gamma   90.00
#
_symmetry.space_group_name_H-M   'P 1'
#
loop_
_entity.id
_entity.type
_entity.pdbx_description
1 polymer ?
#
loop_
_entity_poly.entity_id
_entity_poly.type
_entity_poly.pdbx_seq_one_letter_code
_entity_poly.pdbx_strand_id
1 'polypeptide(L)'
;MRKWKAWLFALAVLIGIGTIGTVSVKAEAQNLNQGKRVLFISSYSYGWDTVQTQIEGIKAGVDENTTVDYEFMDTKRFRTKESTTMFYEMLKYHLDHSDPYDVVIVGDDAALRFAMAFREELFDGIPIVFEGVNDEEYALEAAKNPLVTGILEKLSVEKNIDMALKVNPSADKVVAILDDSVTGEAERKNFYSAKATYPELEFSEINSSELTTAKLQQAVSKVDENTILIYIVMSNDGNGKQYTNAQAIRMLVTYSKVPVYRMV
;
A
#
# COMPACT_ATOMS: atom_id res chain seq x y z
N MET A 1 -30.46 -64.05 -28.15
CA MET A 1 -29.62 -63.05 -28.82
C MET A 1 -29.81 -61.62 -28.30
N ARG A 2 -30.79 -61.35 -27.41
CA ARG A 2 -31.11 -59.97 -26.92
C ARG A 2 -30.37 -59.55 -25.64
N LYS A 3 -29.79 -60.47 -24.90
CA LYS A 3 -29.09 -60.17 -23.62
C LYS A 3 -27.60 -59.81 -23.79
N TRP A 4 -26.97 -60.22 -24.89
CA TRP A 4 -25.55 -59.90 -25.13
C TRP A 4 -25.27 -58.47 -25.59
N LYS A 5 -26.22 -57.84 -26.26
CA LYS A 5 -26.06 -56.44 -26.71
C LYS A 5 -26.14 -55.42 -25.56
N ALA A 6 -26.81 -55.78 -24.47
CA ALA A 6 -26.89 -54.91 -23.29
C ALA A 6 -25.58 -54.88 -22.48
N TRP A 7 -24.82 -55.97 -22.45
CA TRP A 7 -23.54 -56.06 -21.75
C TRP A 7 -22.40 -55.32 -22.47
N LEU A 8 -22.42 -55.33 -23.79
CA LEU A 8 -21.42 -54.57 -24.56
C LEU A 8 -21.60 -53.06 -24.47
N PHE A 9 -22.85 -52.61 -24.28
CA PHE A 9 -23.12 -51.16 -24.10
C PHE A 9 -22.71 -50.68 -22.70
N ALA A 10 -22.92 -51.51 -21.67
CA ALA A 10 -22.49 -51.21 -20.29
C ALA A 10 -20.96 -51.17 -20.16
N LEU A 11 -20.22 -52.02 -20.87
CA LEU A 11 -18.76 -52.06 -20.85
C LEU A 11 -18.15 -50.86 -21.59
N ALA A 12 -18.77 -50.35 -22.66
CA ALA A 12 -18.29 -49.19 -23.39
C ALA A 12 -18.50 -47.87 -22.61
N VAL A 13 -19.58 -47.77 -21.81
CA VAL A 13 -19.82 -46.59 -20.95
C VAL A 13 -18.86 -46.57 -19.77
N LEU A 14 -18.49 -47.71 -19.18
CA LEU A 14 -17.51 -47.81 -18.08
C LEU A 14 -16.07 -47.46 -18.54
N ILE A 15 -15.70 -47.80 -19.79
CA ILE A 15 -14.37 -47.44 -20.33
C ILE A 15 -14.31 -45.94 -20.68
N GLY A 16 -15.43 -45.34 -21.13
CA GLY A 16 -15.50 -43.91 -21.45
C GLY A 16 -15.38 -43.00 -20.22
N ILE A 17 -15.95 -43.42 -19.08
CA ILE A 17 -15.91 -42.64 -17.84
C ILE A 17 -14.51 -42.75 -17.19
N GLY A 18 -13.81 -43.87 -17.32
CA GLY A 18 -12.47 -44.07 -16.76
C GLY A 18 -11.36 -43.24 -17.42
N THR A 19 -11.53 -42.89 -18.71
CA THR A 19 -10.49 -42.11 -19.43
C THR A 19 -10.62 -40.59 -19.22
N ILE A 20 -11.84 -40.08 -18.95
CA ILE A 20 -12.05 -38.64 -18.70
C ILE A 20 -11.55 -38.26 -17.27
N GLY A 21 -11.74 -39.16 -16.27
CA GLY A 21 -11.30 -38.90 -14.90
C GLY A 21 -9.78 -38.90 -14.70
N THR A 22 -9.04 -39.73 -15.49
CA THR A 22 -7.57 -39.81 -15.38
C THR A 22 -6.86 -38.63 -16.03
N VAL A 23 -7.44 -37.99 -17.05
CA VAL A 23 -6.85 -36.80 -17.67
C VAL A 23 -7.01 -35.57 -16.77
N SER A 24 -8.16 -35.39 -16.12
CA SER A 24 -8.40 -34.30 -15.16
C SER A 24 -7.48 -34.40 -13.93
N VAL A 25 -7.34 -35.61 -13.33
CA VAL A 25 -6.50 -35.80 -12.15
C VAL A 25 -5.01 -35.56 -12.46
N LYS A 26 -4.53 -35.94 -13.67
CA LYS A 26 -3.15 -35.64 -14.07
C LYS A 26 -2.90 -34.16 -14.33
N ALA A 27 -3.87 -33.42 -14.88
CA ALA A 27 -3.73 -31.98 -15.11
C ALA A 27 -3.74 -31.21 -13.76
N GLU A 28 -4.61 -31.62 -12.83
CA GLU A 28 -4.66 -31.02 -11.49
C GLU A 28 -3.41 -31.35 -10.66
N ALA A 29 -2.90 -32.59 -10.74
CA ALA A 29 -1.67 -32.98 -10.06
C ALA A 29 -0.40 -32.32 -10.65
N GLN A 30 -0.39 -31.98 -11.94
CA GLN A 30 0.70 -31.22 -12.56
C GLN A 30 0.68 -29.76 -12.16
N ASN A 31 -0.49 -29.15 -11.97
CA ASN A 31 -0.59 -27.76 -11.48
C ASN A 31 -0.27 -27.63 -9.98
N LEU A 32 -0.50 -28.65 -9.17
CA LEU A 32 -0.16 -28.66 -7.74
C LEU A 32 1.35 -28.71 -7.47
N ASN A 33 2.17 -29.07 -8.46
CA ASN A 33 3.63 -29.17 -8.32
C ASN A 33 4.39 -27.99 -8.93
N GLN A 34 3.74 -27.06 -9.62
CA GLN A 34 4.38 -25.79 -10.02
C GLN A 34 4.29 -24.82 -8.85
N GLY A 35 5.44 -24.37 -8.32
CA GLY A 35 5.52 -23.34 -7.31
C GLY A 35 4.80 -22.08 -7.80
N LYS A 36 4.16 -21.36 -6.90
CA LYS A 36 3.49 -20.10 -7.19
C LYS A 36 4.50 -18.97 -7.34
N ARG A 37 4.17 -17.97 -8.17
CA ARG A 37 4.99 -16.77 -8.35
C ARG A 37 4.22 -15.54 -7.93
N VAL A 38 4.81 -14.74 -7.07
CA VAL A 38 4.27 -13.49 -6.54
C VAL A 38 5.20 -12.36 -6.93
N LEU A 39 4.64 -11.29 -7.47
CA LEU A 39 5.36 -10.02 -7.65
C LEU A 39 4.92 -9.06 -6.55
N PHE A 40 5.86 -8.54 -5.76
CA PHE A 40 5.60 -7.44 -4.85
C PHE A 40 6.14 -6.14 -5.41
N ILE A 41 5.28 -5.15 -5.58
CA ILE A 41 5.63 -3.79 -6.01
C ILE A 41 5.43 -2.85 -4.83
N SER A 42 6.53 -2.30 -4.30
CA SER A 42 6.47 -1.31 -3.23
C SER A 42 6.47 0.11 -3.79
N SER A 43 5.65 0.97 -3.22
CA SER A 43 5.72 2.42 -3.48
C SER A 43 7.08 3.03 -3.11
N TYR A 44 7.78 2.42 -2.14
CA TYR A 44 8.99 2.97 -1.54
C TYR A 44 10.24 2.18 -1.91
N SER A 45 11.40 2.67 -1.50
CA SER A 45 12.68 1.95 -1.64
C SER A 45 12.81 0.84 -0.60
N TYR A 46 13.61 -0.17 -0.89
CA TYR A 46 13.92 -1.26 0.03
C TYR A 46 14.36 -0.80 1.44
N GLY A 47 15.04 0.33 1.55
CA GLY A 47 15.51 0.89 2.81
C GLY A 47 14.49 1.75 3.57
N TRP A 48 13.25 1.85 3.10
CA TRP A 48 12.20 2.57 3.82
C TRP A 48 11.68 1.75 5.01
N ASP A 49 11.39 2.43 6.13
CA ASP A 49 11.16 1.79 7.44
C ASP A 49 10.05 0.70 7.43
N THR A 50 8.98 0.87 6.64
CA THR A 50 7.84 -0.06 6.58
C THR A 50 8.09 -1.24 5.65
N VAL A 51 8.93 -1.08 4.63
CA VAL A 51 9.10 -2.07 3.54
C VAL A 51 9.66 -3.40 4.03
N GLN A 52 10.58 -3.37 5.01
CA GLN A 52 11.13 -4.61 5.58
C GLN A 52 10.05 -5.45 6.25
N THR A 53 9.16 -4.81 7.02
CA THR A 53 8.04 -5.48 7.70
C THR A 53 7.03 -6.03 6.69
N GLN A 54 6.76 -5.29 5.60
CA GLN A 54 5.93 -5.76 4.50
C GLN A 54 6.51 -7.04 3.86
N ILE A 55 7.81 -7.01 3.53
CA ILE A 55 8.52 -8.17 2.96
C ILE A 55 8.50 -9.38 3.92
N GLU A 56 8.73 -9.15 5.21
CA GLU A 56 8.68 -10.21 6.22
C GLU A 56 7.28 -10.79 6.33
N GLY A 57 6.23 -9.95 6.31
CA GLY A 57 4.83 -10.37 6.31
C GLY A 57 4.46 -11.21 5.09
N ILE A 58 4.87 -10.79 3.89
CA ILE A 58 4.65 -11.54 2.66
C ILE A 58 5.34 -12.91 2.73
N LYS A 59 6.63 -12.94 3.12
CA LYS A 59 7.38 -14.20 3.26
C LYS A 59 6.76 -15.17 4.27
N ALA A 60 6.21 -14.64 5.36
CA ALA A 60 5.55 -15.45 6.37
C ALA A 60 4.17 -15.97 5.93
N GLY A 61 3.54 -15.30 4.96
CA GLY A 61 2.19 -15.64 4.46
C GLY A 61 2.16 -16.55 3.23
N VAL A 62 3.30 -16.82 2.60
CA VAL A 62 3.37 -17.69 1.41
C VAL A 62 3.98 -19.06 1.72
N ASP A 63 3.66 -20.05 0.88
CA ASP A 63 4.21 -21.40 1.01
C ASP A 63 5.68 -21.48 0.62
N GLU A 64 6.40 -22.49 1.12
CA GLU A 64 7.84 -22.71 0.86
C GLU A 64 8.17 -22.84 -0.64
N ASN A 65 7.22 -23.27 -1.48
CA ASN A 65 7.40 -23.41 -2.92
C ASN A 65 7.03 -22.14 -3.69
N THR A 66 6.70 -21.03 -3.01
CA THR A 66 6.35 -19.77 -3.64
C THR A 66 7.61 -18.92 -3.87
N THR A 67 7.80 -18.48 -5.11
CA THR A 67 8.82 -17.48 -5.46
C THR A 67 8.23 -16.09 -5.33
N VAL A 68 8.92 -15.19 -4.64
CA VAL A 68 8.51 -13.79 -4.50
C VAL A 68 9.59 -12.91 -5.10
N ASP A 69 9.22 -12.15 -6.14
CA ASP A 69 10.08 -11.12 -6.74
C ASP A 69 9.66 -9.74 -6.22
N TYR A 70 10.61 -8.81 -6.15
CA TYR A 70 10.41 -7.51 -5.48
C TYR A 70 10.83 -6.37 -6.40
N GLU A 71 9.93 -5.39 -6.59
CA GLU A 71 10.17 -4.17 -7.36
C GLU A 71 9.87 -2.93 -6.51
N PHE A 72 10.68 -1.89 -6.66
CA PHE A 72 10.64 -0.70 -5.79
C PHE A 72 10.54 0.56 -6.62
N MET A 73 9.43 1.31 -6.48
CA MET A 73 9.20 2.58 -7.21
C MET A 73 10.01 3.75 -6.66
N ASP A 74 10.35 3.71 -5.36
CA ASP A 74 11.10 4.75 -4.64
C ASP A 74 10.46 6.15 -4.72
N THR A 75 9.15 6.22 -4.58
CA THR A 75 8.38 7.46 -4.74
C THR A 75 8.61 8.50 -3.64
N LYS A 76 9.31 8.15 -2.55
CA LYS A 76 9.73 9.15 -1.56
C LYS A 76 10.86 10.04 -2.09
N ARG A 77 11.68 9.53 -3.03
CA ARG A 77 12.77 10.28 -3.66
C ARG A 77 12.43 10.78 -5.07
N PHE A 78 11.70 9.97 -5.84
CA PHE A 78 11.43 10.24 -7.25
C PHE A 78 9.92 10.24 -7.52
N ARG A 79 9.32 11.44 -7.68
CA ARG A 79 7.87 11.65 -7.79
C ARG A 79 7.43 12.20 -9.13
N THR A 80 8.33 12.21 -10.12
CA THR A 80 8.03 12.79 -11.42
C THR A 80 7.32 11.78 -12.33
N LYS A 81 6.58 12.30 -13.31
CA LYS A 81 6.01 11.46 -14.37
C LYS A 81 7.10 10.68 -15.10
N GLU A 82 8.28 11.29 -15.27
CA GLU A 82 9.43 10.65 -15.89
C GLU A 82 9.91 9.41 -15.10
N SER A 83 10.06 9.53 -13.78
CA SER A 83 10.45 8.38 -12.94
C SER A 83 9.41 7.25 -12.99
N THR A 84 8.12 7.57 -13.05
CA THR A 84 7.05 6.58 -13.22
C THR A 84 7.14 5.90 -14.59
N THR A 85 7.44 6.66 -15.65
CA THR A 85 7.63 6.08 -17.00
C THR A 85 8.85 5.17 -17.04
N MET A 86 9.98 5.57 -16.45
CA MET A 86 11.18 4.71 -16.36
C MET A 86 10.92 3.42 -15.59
N PHE A 87 10.18 3.50 -14.49
CA PHE A 87 9.78 2.32 -13.73
C PHE A 87 8.87 1.39 -14.56
N TYR A 88 7.89 1.95 -15.29
CA TYR A 88 7.04 1.20 -16.20
C TYR A 88 7.85 0.44 -17.26
N GLU A 89 8.78 1.12 -17.96
CA GLU A 89 9.59 0.50 -19.00
C GLU A 89 10.47 -0.64 -18.44
N MET A 90 11.08 -0.41 -17.28
CA MET A 90 11.89 -1.41 -16.59
C MET A 90 11.02 -2.63 -16.19
N LEU A 91 9.88 -2.38 -15.54
CA LEU A 91 9.00 -3.45 -15.09
C LEU A 91 8.43 -4.24 -16.27
N LYS A 92 8.01 -3.55 -17.34
CA LYS A 92 7.54 -4.19 -18.56
C LYS A 92 8.61 -5.12 -19.13
N TYR A 93 9.86 -4.66 -19.21
CA TYR A 93 10.98 -5.49 -19.65
C TYR A 93 11.14 -6.74 -18.79
N HIS A 94 11.06 -6.62 -17.46
CA HIS A 94 11.14 -7.76 -16.53
C HIS A 94 9.99 -8.74 -16.75
N LEU A 95 8.76 -8.25 -16.89
CA LEU A 95 7.58 -9.09 -17.13
C LEU A 95 7.67 -9.84 -18.47
N ASP A 96 8.14 -9.18 -19.52
CA ASP A 96 8.28 -9.77 -20.86
C ASP A 96 9.39 -10.86 -20.92
N HIS A 97 10.30 -10.89 -19.93
CA HIS A 97 11.46 -11.81 -19.91
C HIS A 97 11.46 -12.76 -18.69
N SER A 98 10.37 -12.84 -17.95
CA SER A 98 10.20 -13.77 -16.83
C SER A 98 8.97 -14.67 -17.03
N ASP A 99 8.90 -15.75 -16.27
CA ASP A 99 7.70 -16.57 -16.20
C ASP A 99 6.54 -15.76 -15.60
N PRO A 100 5.28 -16.02 -16.00
CA PRO A 100 4.11 -15.29 -15.51
C PRO A 100 3.96 -15.33 -13.98
N TYR A 101 3.41 -14.28 -13.41
CA TYR A 101 3.04 -14.22 -11.99
C TYR A 101 1.60 -14.70 -11.79
N ASP A 102 1.36 -15.39 -10.67
CA ASP A 102 0.03 -15.82 -10.24
C ASP A 102 -0.75 -14.70 -9.53
N VAL A 103 -0.03 -13.76 -8.90
CA VAL A 103 -0.59 -12.63 -8.17
C VAL A 103 0.43 -11.49 -8.07
N VAL A 104 -0.09 -10.27 -8.10
CA VAL A 104 0.70 -9.06 -7.82
C VAL A 104 0.23 -8.49 -6.47
N ILE A 105 1.17 -8.26 -5.56
CA ILE A 105 0.93 -7.54 -4.31
C ILE A 105 1.48 -6.12 -4.50
N VAL A 106 0.71 -5.11 -4.13
CA VAL A 106 1.13 -3.70 -4.23
C VAL A 106 1.09 -3.06 -2.85
N GLY A 107 2.22 -2.50 -2.42
CA GLY A 107 2.37 -1.83 -1.14
C GLY A 107 2.23 -0.31 -1.28
N ASP A 108 1.30 0.23 -0.51
CA ASP A 108 0.98 1.66 -0.41
C ASP A 108 0.31 2.29 -1.66
N ASP A 109 -0.12 3.54 -1.53
CA ASP A 109 -0.97 4.26 -2.49
C ASP A 109 -0.37 4.40 -3.89
N ALA A 110 0.92 4.70 -4.00
CA ALA A 110 1.54 4.96 -5.30
C ALA A 110 1.65 3.68 -6.14
N ALA A 111 1.94 2.53 -5.50
CA ALA A 111 1.99 1.24 -6.17
C ALA A 111 0.60 0.79 -6.63
N LEU A 112 -0.45 1.00 -5.81
CA LEU A 112 -1.82 0.72 -6.24
C LEU A 112 -2.22 1.59 -7.43
N ARG A 113 -1.94 2.90 -7.38
CA ARG A 113 -2.23 3.81 -8.51
C ARG A 113 -1.49 3.42 -9.78
N PHE A 114 -0.22 3.04 -9.66
CA PHE A 114 0.58 2.54 -10.77
C PHE A 114 -0.04 1.26 -11.35
N ALA A 115 -0.30 0.27 -10.51
CA ALA A 115 -0.83 -1.01 -10.96
C ALA A 115 -2.21 -0.87 -11.64
N MET A 116 -3.07 0.01 -11.15
CA MET A 116 -4.36 0.28 -11.77
C MET A 116 -4.25 1.07 -13.08
N ALA A 117 -3.31 2.03 -13.17
CA ALA A 117 -3.10 2.82 -14.38
C ALA A 117 -2.58 1.98 -15.56
N PHE A 118 -1.77 0.95 -15.29
CA PHE A 118 -1.18 0.06 -16.30
C PHE A 118 -1.73 -1.36 -16.25
N ARG A 119 -2.91 -1.55 -15.63
CA ARG A 119 -3.48 -2.86 -15.38
C ARG A 119 -3.64 -3.71 -16.64
N GLU A 120 -4.23 -3.14 -17.68
CA GLU A 120 -4.50 -3.87 -18.93
C GLU A 120 -3.23 -4.20 -19.71
N GLU A 121 -2.17 -3.39 -19.54
CA GLU A 121 -0.92 -3.56 -20.27
C GLU A 121 0.07 -4.49 -19.57
N LEU A 122 0.12 -4.45 -18.23
CA LEU A 122 1.13 -5.17 -17.44
C LEU A 122 0.55 -6.35 -16.67
N PHE A 123 -0.73 -6.29 -16.28
CA PHE A 123 -1.32 -7.24 -15.32
C PHE A 123 -2.67 -7.80 -15.79
N ASP A 124 -2.89 -7.88 -17.10
CA ASP A 124 -4.16 -8.43 -17.63
C ASP A 124 -4.40 -9.85 -17.12
N GLY A 125 -5.59 -10.07 -16.55
CA GLY A 125 -5.98 -11.35 -15.97
C GLY A 125 -5.29 -11.73 -14.65
N ILE A 126 -4.29 -10.97 -14.18
CA ILE A 126 -3.58 -11.27 -12.93
C ILE A 126 -4.29 -10.61 -11.75
N PRO A 127 -4.59 -11.34 -10.65
CA PRO A 127 -5.11 -10.75 -9.42
C PRO A 127 -4.13 -9.75 -8.79
N ILE A 128 -4.66 -8.64 -8.29
CA ILE A 128 -3.90 -7.63 -7.55
C ILE A 128 -4.40 -7.57 -6.11
N VAL A 129 -3.48 -7.67 -5.16
CA VAL A 129 -3.74 -7.51 -3.73
C VAL A 129 -3.00 -6.28 -3.23
N PHE A 130 -3.73 -5.27 -2.77
CA PHE A 130 -3.11 -4.07 -2.19
C PHE A 130 -3.02 -4.17 -0.66
N GLU A 131 -2.00 -3.52 -0.09
CA GLU A 131 -1.84 -3.40 1.35
C GLU A 131 -1.23 -2.03 1.71
N GLY A 132 -1.50 -1.54 2.93
CA GLY A 132 -0.98 -0.27 3.42
C GLY A 132 -1.53 0.96 2.68
N VAL A 133 -2.68 0.85 1.99
CA VAL A 133 -3.27 1.95 1.23
C VAL A 133 -4.07 2.86 2.16
N ASN A 134 -3.76 4.16 2.13
CA ASN A 134 -4.40 5.19 2.95
C ASN A 134 -5.60 5.84 2.24
N ASP A 135 -5.60 5.94 0.91
CA ASP A 135 -6.72 6.48 0.12
C ASP A 135 -7.85 5.45 0.01
N GLU A 136 -8.72 5.42 1.03
CA GLU A 136 -9.86 4.49 1.11
C GLU A 136 -10.79 4.61 -0.10
N GLU A 137 -11.08 5.84 -0.56
CA GLU A 137 -11.98 6.08 -1.70
C GLU A 137 -11.40 5.44 -2.98
N TYR A 138 -10.13 5.67 -3.24
CA TYR A 138 -9.45 5.10 -4.40
C TYR A 138 -9.34 3.57 -4.32
N ALA A 139 -9.02 3.03 -3.15
CA ALA A 139 -8.91 1.59 -2.95
C ALA A 139 -10.27 0.87 -3.14
N LEU A 140 -11.36 1.45 -2.63
CA LEU A 140 -12.72 0.92 -2.85
C LEU A 140 -13.15 1.01 -4.31
N GLU A 141 -12.76 2.06 -5.04
CA GLU A 141 -12.99 2.16 -6.47
C GLU A 141 -12.22 1.09 -7.25
N ALA A 142 -10.94 0.89 -6.93
CA ALA A 142 -10.10 -0.16 -7.52
C ALA A 142 -10.68 -1.56 -7.26
N ALA A 143 -11.19 -1.81 -6.05
CA ALA A 143 -11.76 -3.09 -5.64
C ALA A 143 -13.13 -3.41 -6.29
N LYS A 144 -13.72 -2.51 -7.09
CA LYS A 144 -14.85 -2.85 -7.97
C LYS A 144 -14.44 -3.81 -9.08
N ASN A 145 -13.16 -3.88 -9.42
CA ASN A 145 -12.63 -4.93 -10.28
C ASN A 145 -12.57 -6.25 -9.50
N PRO A 146 -13.19 -7.35 -9.97
CA PRO A 146 -13.25 -8.62 -9.24
C PRO A 146 -11.88 -9.30 -9.01
N LEU A 147 -10.85 -8.86 -9.73
CA LEU A 147 -9.46 -9.32 -9.55
C LEU A 147 -8.63 -8.36 -8.69
N VAL A 148 -9.24 -7.40 -7.99
CA VAL A 148 -8.55 -6.46 -7.11
C VAL A 148 -9.15 -6.52 -5.71
N THR A 149 -8.32 -6.75 -4.71
CA THR A 149 -8.71 -6.75 -3.30
C THR A 149 -7.54 -6.30 -2.43
N GLY A 150 -7.75 -6.08 -1.14
CA GLY A 150 -6.63 -5.74 -0.25
C GLY A 150 -7.04 -5.27 1.12
N ILE A 151 -6.08 -4.65 1.81
CA ILE A 151 -6.19 -4.16 3.18
C ILE A 151 -5.83 -2.67 3.21
N LEU A 152 -6.73 -1.87 3.79
CA LEU A 152 -6.52 -0.45 4.04
C LEU A 152 -5.67 -0.23 5.29
N GLU A 153 -4.83 0.80 5.23
CA GLU A 153 -4.22 1.38 6.43
C GLU A 153 -5.07 2.57 6.88
N LYS A 154 -5.61 2.50 8.09
CA LYS A 154 -6.39 3.60 8.69
C LYS A 154 -5.65 4.20 9.86
N LEU A 155 -5.09 5.37 9.68
CA LEU A 155 -4.56 6.15 10.77
C LEU A 155 -5.71 6.71 11.61
N SER A 156 -5.65 6.50 12.92
CA SER A 156 -6.73 6.90 13.85
C SER A 156 -6.55 8.35 14.29
N VAL A 157 -6.85 9.32 13.41
CA VAL A 157 -6.75 10.77 13.72
C VAL A 157 -7.55 11.11 14.97
N GLU A 158 -8.83 10.70 15.02
CA GLU A 158 -9.72 10.99 16.14
C GLU A 158 -9.20 10.40 17.46
N LYS A 159 -8.71 9.16 17.46
CA LYS A 159 -8.17 8.55 18.68
C LYS A 159 -6.93 9.28 19.21
N ASN A 160 -6.11 9.80 18.30
CA ASN A 160 -4.95 10.60 18.69
C ASN A 160 -5.36 11.97 19.25
N ILE A 161 -6.36 12.62 18.65
CA ILE A 161 -6.95 13.86 19.19
C ILE A 161 -7.57 13.60 20.56
N ASP A 162 -8.39 12.55 20.72
CA ASP A 162 -9.00 12.18 22.01
C ASP A 162 -7.95 11.94 23.10
N MET A 163 -6.85 11.26 22.77
CA MET A 163 -5.76 11.04 23.69
C MET A 163 -5.05 12.36 24.03
N ALA A 164 -4.78 13.19 23.05
CA ALA A 164 -4.12 14.48 23.24
C ALA A 164 -4.97 15.44 24.08
N LEU A 165 -6.28 15.48 23.89
CA LEU A 165 -7.22 16.26 24.71
C LEU A 165 -7.28 15.80 26.16
N LYS A 166 -7.07 14.50 26.45
CA LYS A 166 -6.94 14.03 27.84
C LYS A 166 -5.67 14.55 28.52
N VAL A 167 -4.61 14.75 27.75
CA VAL A 167 -3.32 15.29 28.24
C VAL A 167 -3.36 16.82 28.31
N ASN A 168 -3.97 17.46 27.31
CA ASN A 168 -4.15 18.91 27.22
C ASN A 168 -5.61 19.29 26.95
N PRO A 169 -6.46 19.34 27.99
CA PRO A 169 -7.88 19.66 27.86
C PRO A 169 -8.16 21.11 27.41
N SER A 170 -7.16 22.00 27.46
CA SER A 170 -7.28 23.41 27.06
C SER A 170 -6.92 23.64 25.59
N ALA A 171 -6.54 22.59 24.85
CA ALA A 171 -6.22 22.73 23.44
C ALA A 171 -7.46 23.19 22.63
N ASP A 172 -7.26 24.18 21.79
CA ASP A 172 -8.25 24.73 20.87
C ASP A 172 -7.83 24.59 19.40
N LYS A 173 -6.62 24.06 19.15
CA LYS A 173 -6.04 23.88 17.82
C LYS A 173 -5.46 22.50 17.63
N VAL A 174 -5.58 21.99 16.40
CA VAL A 174 -4.87 20.79 15.93
C VAL A 174 -4.08 21.14 14.69
N VAL A 175 -2.77 20.87 14.72
CA VAL A 175 -1.85 21.14 13.61
C VAL A 175 -1.23 19.84 13.15
N ALA A 176 -1.41 19.49 11.88
CA ALA A 176 -0.78 18.34 11.25
C ALA A 176 0.54 18.72 10.58
N ILE A 177 1.56 17.85 10.69
CA ILE A 177 2.76 17.91 9.85
C ILE A 177 2.56 16.93 8.70
N LEU A 178 2.51 17.47 7.49
CA LEU A 178 2.24 16.72 6.24
C LEU A 178 3.25 17.13 5.15
N ASP A 179 3.30 16.30 4.11
CA ASP A 179 3.98 16.62 2.84
C ASP A 179 3.04 16.41 1.64
N ASP A 180 3.51 16.71 0.41
CA ASP A 180 2.74 16.54 -0.83
C ASP A 180 3.01 15.18 -1.51
N SER A 181 3.37 14.14 -0.75
CA SER A 181 3.41 12.78 -1.27
C SER A 181 1.99 12.24 -1.48
N VAL A 182 1.86 11.16 -2.28
CA VAL A 182 0.55 10.50 -2.47
C VAL A 182 -0.06 10.10 -1.12
N THR A 183 0.75 9.57 -0.20
CA THR A 183 0.34 9.29 1.19
C THR A 183 -0.06 10.58 1.92
N GLY A 184 0.74 11.66 1.80
CA GLY A 184 0.44 12.95 2.43
C GLY A 184 -0.88 13.55 1.95
N GLU A 185 -1.18 13.44 0.65
CA GLU A 185 -2.46 13.88 0.06
C GLU A 185 -3.66 13.07 0.61
N ALA A 186 -3.51 11.73 0.71
CA ALA A 186 -4.55 10.86 1.26
C ALA A 186 -4.81 11.19 2.74
N GLU A 187 -3.72 11.28 3.53
CA GLU A 187 -3.82 11.56 4.96
C GLU A 187 -4.28 13.00 5.27
N ARG A 188 -4.03 13.97 4.39
CA ARG A 188 -4.60 15.32 4.50
C ARG A 188 -6.12 15.28 4.46
N LYS A 189 -6.70 14.49 3.56
CA LYS A 189 -8.17 14.30 3.51
C LYS A 189 -8.68 13.67 4.80
N ASN A 190 -8.01 12.62 5.30
CA ASN A 190 -8.37 11.93 6.54
C ASN A 190 -8.29 12.89 7.74
N PHE A 191 -7.22 13.69 7.83
CA PHE A 191 -7.03 14.69 8.88
C PHE A 191 -8.16 15.73 8.89
N TYR A 192 -8.45 16.33 7.75
CA TYR A 192 -9.50 17.34 7.69
C TYR A 192 -10.92 16.77 7.80
N SER A 193 -11.13 15.49 7.51
CA SER A 193 -12.44 14.85 7.74
C SER A 193 -12.78 14.75 9.22
N ALA A 194 -11.78 14.57 10.10
CA ALA A 194 -11.96 14.53 11.54
C ALA A 194 -12.51 15.85 12.13
N LYS A 195 -12.37 16.98 11.41
CA LYS A 195 -12.91 18.28 11.83
C LYS A 195 -14.42 18.26 12.13
N ALA A 196 -15.16 17.39 11.45
CA ALA A 196 -16.59 17.24 11.69
C ALA A 196 -16.91 16.71 13.11
N THR A 197 -16.00 15.91 13.68
CA THR A 197 -16.12 15.34 15.03
C THR A 197 -15.70 16.35 16.12
N TYR A 198 -14.84 17.32 15.77
CA TYR A 198 -14.28 18.30 16.72
C TYR A 198 -14.54 19.75 16.22
N PRO A 199 -15.78 20.20 16.17
CA PRO A 199 -16.13 21.52 15.64
C PRO A 199 -15.57 22.68 16.47
N GLU A 200 -15.18 22.43 17.73
CA GLU A 200 -14.56 23.40 18.64
C GLU A 200 -13.06 23.59 18.40
N LEU A 201 -12.40 22.69 17.66
CA LEU A 201 -10.98 22.77 17.38
C LEU A 201 -10.69 23.42 16.03
N GLU A 202 -9.69 24.29 15.99
CA GLU A 202 -9.16 24.84 14.75
C GLU A 202 -8.18 23.85 14.12
N PHE A 203 -8.47 23.38 12.89
CA PHE A 203 -7.61 22.48 12.13
C PHE A 203 -6.77 23.25 11.13
N SER A 204 -5.47 23.02 11.18
CA SER A 204 -4.49 23.57 10.22
C SER A 204 -3.32 22.61 10.00
N GLU A 205 -2.45 22.92 9.04
CA GLU A 205 -1.29 22.09 8.73
C GLU A 205 -0.01 22.90 8.55
N ILE A 206 1.12 22.25 8.75
CA ILE A 206 2.43 22.70 8.35
C ILE A 206 2.88 21.75 7.22
N ASN A 207 2.81 22.23 5.97
CA ASN A 207 3.22 21.48 4.81
C ASN A 207 4.74 21.55 4.64
N SER A 208 5.43 20.43 4.84
CA SER A 208 6.89 20.37 4.76
C SER A 208 7.41 20.59 3.35
N SER A 209 6.65 20.21 2.32
CA SER A 209 7.04 20.38 0.92
C SER A 209 7.08 21.86 0.47
N GLU A 210 6.41 22.75 1.18
CA GLU A 210 6.38 24.19 0.88
C GLU A 210 7.44 24.99 1.65
N LEU A 211 8.04 24.43 2.68
CA LEU A 211 8.91 25.12 3.62
C LEU A 211 10.36 24.60 3.54
N THR A 212 11.32 25.51 3.54
CA THR A 212 12.72 25.11 3.79
C THR A 212 12.88 24.55 5.20
N THR A 213 13.90 23.75 5.45
CA THR A 213 14.19 23.23 6.82
C THR A 213 14.13 24.33 7.88
N ALA A 214 14.76 25.48 7.64
CA ALA A 214 14.79 26.59 8.60
C ALA A 214 13.40 27.20 8.87
N LYS A 215 12.58 27.36 7.82
CA LYS A 215 11.19 27.83 7.97
C LYS A 215 10.32 26.82 8.68
N LEU A 216 10.53 25.52 8.40
CA LEU A 216 9.82 24.43 9.07
C LEU A 216 10.15 24.41 10.59
N GLN A 217 11.43 24.50 10.95
CA GLN A 217 11.87 24.63 12.34
C GLN A 217 11.25 25.86 13.03
N GLN A 218 11.20 26.98 12.32
CA GLN A 218 10.57 28.19 12.84
C GLN A 218 9.05 28.02 13.00
N ALA A 219 8.36 27.38 12.05
CA ALA A 219 6.91 27.14 12.15
C ALA A 219 6.60 26.24 13.34
N VAL A 220 7.33 25.14 13.51
CA VAL A 220 7.18 24.22 14.64
C VAL A 220 7.46 24.92 15.98
N SER A 221 8.48 25.78 16.06
CA SER A 221 8.84 26.50 17.30
C SER A 221 7.82 27.57 17.72
N LYS A 222 6.92 27.95 16.82
CA LYS A 222 5.84 28.92 17.06
C LYS A 222 4.53 28.27 17.52
N VAL A 223 4.43 26.95 17.44
CA VAL A 223 3.27 26.20 17.93
C VAL A 223 3.14 26.47 19.44
N ASP A 224 1.97 26.95 19.86
CA ASP A 224 1.69 27.34 21.24
C ASP A 224 1.12 26.18 22.06
N GLU A 225 1.03 26.39 23.38
CA GLU A 225 0.61 25.38 24.36
C GLU A 225 -0.85 24.91 24.20
N ASN A 226 -1.69 25.68 23.49
CA ASN A 226 -3.08 25.31 23.22
C ASN A 226 -3.23 24.45 21.96
N THR A 227 -2.12 23.98 21.39
CA THR A 227 -2.09 23.23 20.14
C THR A 227 -1.75 21.76 20.35
N ILE A 228 -2.53 20.89 19.72
CA ILE A 228 -2.21 19.48 19.52
C ILE A 228 -1.40 19.37 18.22
N LEU A 229 -0.12 19.02 18.31
CA LEU A 229 0.77 18.87 17.15
C LEU A 229 0.88 17.40 16.77
N ILE A 230 0.38 17.04 15.58
CA ILE A 230 0.35 15.66 15.09
C ILE A 230 1.34 15.52 13.93
N TYR A 231 2.30 14.60 14.05
CA TYR A 231 3.15 14.17 12.95
C TYR A 231 2.46 13.05 12.18
N ILE A 232 2.16 13.28 10.92
CA ILE A 232 1.57 12.30 10.01
C ILE A 232 2.65 11.77 9.07
N VAL A 233 3.15 12.62 8.16
CA VAL A 233 4.19 12.24 7.21
C VAL A 233 5.05 13.44 6.82
N MET A 234 6.35 13.23 6.73
CA MET A 234 7.31 14.22 6.24
C MET A 234 8.51 13.49 5.63
N SER A 235 8.59 13.43 4.33
CA SER A 235 9.69 12.77 3.60
C SER A 235 10.65 13.75 2.93
N ASN A 236 10.26 15.02 2.75
CA ASN A 236 11.11 16.07 2.19
C ASN A 236 10.70 17.46 2.66
N ASP A 237 11.63 18.42 2.53
CA ASP A 237 11.32 19.85 2.65
C ASP A 237 11.16 20.53 1.28
N GLY A 238 10.81 21.82 1.28
CA GLY A 238 10.60 22.61 0.07
C GLY A 238 11.85 22.84 -0.79
N ASN A 239 13.04 22.49 -0.30
CA ASN A 239 14.28 22.46 -1.07
C ASN A 239 14.62 21.06 -1.60
N GLY A 240 13.75 20.08 -1.41
CA GLY A 240 13.96 18.68 -1.81
C GLY A 240 14.92 17.92 -0.88
N LYS A 241 15.27 18.45 0.28
CA LYS A 241 16.02 17.70 1.29
C LYS A 241 15.15 16.59 1.85
N GLN A 242 15.67 15.37 1.81
CA GLN A 242 14.96 14.18 2.24
C GLN A 242 15.16 13.90 3.73
N TYR A 243 14.13 13.31 4.34
CA TYR A 243 14.11 12.90 5.73
C TYR A 243 13.62 11.46 5.87
N THR A 244 14.29 10.68 6.69
CA THR A 244 13.71 9.46 7.26
C THR A 244 12.70 9.85 8.36
N ASN A 245 11.78 8.94 8.74
CA ASN A 245 10.88 9.19 9.86
C ASN A 245 11.63 9.59 11.14
N ALA A 246 12.74 8.89 11.45
CA ALA A 246 13.55 9.19 12.62
C ALA A 246 14.17 10.61 12.59
N GLN A 247 14.62 11.06 11.41
CA GLN A 247 15.16 12.42 11.23
C GLN A 247 14.07 13.48 11.36
N ALA A 248 12.90 13.25 10.75
CA ALA A 248 11.74 14.14 10.85
C ALA A 248 11.28 14.29 12.29
N ILE A 249 11.03 13.19 13.00
CA ILE A 249 10.60 13.19 14.40
C ILE A 249 11.64 13.89 15.28
N ARG A 250 12.93 13.58 15.13
CA ARG A 250 13.99 14.24 15.90
C ARG A 250 13.97 15.75 15.70
N MET A 251 13.81 16.21 14.46
CA MET A 251 13.73 17.65 14.15
C MET A 251 12.51 18.27 14.81
N LEU A 252 11.33 17.68 14.64
CA LEU A 252 10.08 18.18 15.21
C LEU A 252 10.16 18.28 16.74
N VAL A 253 10.59 17.23 17.42
CA VAL A 253 10.72 17.21 18.88
C VAL A 253 11.78 18.22 19.39
N THR A 254 12.85 18.46 18.60
CA THR A 254 13.90 19.42 19.00
C THR A 254 13.39 20.86 18.99
N TYR A 255 12.51 21.22 18.05
CA TYR A 255 12.05 22.61 17.89
C TYR A 255 10.65 22.86 18.44
N SER A 256 9.86 21.82 18.69
CA SER A 256 8.53 21.95 19.29
C SER A 256 8.60 22.31 20.76
N LYS A 257 7.67 23.15 21.20
CA LYS A 257 7.43 23.48 22.62
C LYS A 257 6.31 22.65 23.23
N VAL A 258 5.60 21.88 22.39
CA VAL A 258 4.48 21.03 22.78
C VAL A 258 4.79 19.57 22.44
N PRO A 259 4.09 18.61 23.04
CA PRO A 259 4.21 17.21 22.65
C PRO A 259 3.91 17.02 21.16
N VAL A 260 4.70 16.15 20.48
CA VAL A 260 4.46 15.75 19.11
C VAL A 260 3.85 14.36 19.14
N TYR A 261 2.57 14.25 18.73
CA TYR A 261 1.87 12.99 18.65
C TYR A 261 2.17 12.34 17.29
N ARG A 262 2.53 11.06 17.30
CA ARG A 262 2.73 10.28 16.07
C ARG A 262 1.58 9.32 15.89
N MET A 263 0.99 9.32 14.70
CA MET A 263 0.07 8.28 14.29
C MET A 263 0.84 7.04 13.83
N VAL A 264 0.40 5.89 14.25
CA VAL A 264 0.93 4.56 13.93
C VAL A 264 -0.23 3.59 13.71
#